data_38dd30f792d5e1e558f648b434a3a349
#
_entry.id   38dd30f792d5e1e558f648b434a3a349
#
_cell.length_a   1.000
_cell.length_b   1.000
_cell.length_c   1.000
_cell.angle_alpha   90.00
_cell.angle_beta   90.00
_cell.angle_gamma   90.00
#
_symmetry.space_group_name_H-M   'P 1'
#
loop_
_entity.id
_entity.type
_entity.pdbx_description
1 polymer ?
#
loop_
_entity_poly.entity_id
_entity_poly.type
_entity_poly.pdbx_seq_one_letter_code
_entity_poly.pdbx_strand_id
1 'polypeptide(L)'
;MVRKILIVGGVGGGATVAAQIRREDRNAEIVLFDKGSHISFSNCGMPYYIGDVVEKRSHLLFPETKFSKKYNVDVRTDTEVISIDRDKKQITCKTESNTYAEGYDTLILAPGASAVMPDIKGIDNDKTFPLHTIPDMDDIYSYIKNNGPKTVAITGAGFIGLEMAENLHKLGLKCTIIDRSAQVFKAVDSDLAAHVQTHLEEKGVQVHLNDGIAAFSDNGTTLHLNSGKTVHSDLNIMAVGIKPNTSLAIDAFLTLGSTGAIKVNEYMQTADPNIYALGDAVETRDLVMDTARSIALASPAHRQAYIIASHLNNKPVPYKGTLGTSIIKLFDLSVGATGHNRTSLNKQGVTYREASLEAYSHARYFPGSDKLWLKILFDEKTGTIYGGQAAGFDGVDKRLAVLATAIHAKLTVADLPELELGYAPPYSTPKDPINVLGYKAAAKLDN
;
A
#
# COMPACT_ATOMS: atom_id res chain seq x y z
N MET A 1 12.44 -12.66 34.87
CA MET A 1 11.66 -11.40 34.90
C MET A 1 10.70 -11.43 33.77
N VAL A 2 9.51 -10.88 33.93
CA VAL A 2 8.54 -10.69 32.84
C VAL A 2 9.07 -9.59 31.91
N ARG A 3 9.18 -9.88 30.63
CA ARG A 3 9.68 -8.92 29.63
C ARG A 3 8.60 -7.89 29.29
N LYS A 4 8.94 -6.61 29.41
CA LYS A 4 8.04 -5.50 29.08
C LYS A 4 8.31 -5.01 27.66
N ILE A 5 7.29 -5.09 26.81
CA ILE A 5 7.34 -4.74 25.41
C ILE A 5 6.38 -3.60 25.15
N LEU A 6 6.92 -2.46 24.69
CA LEU A 6 6.12 -1.31 24.29
C LEU A 6 6.04 -1.26 22.75
N ILE A 7 4.85 -0.96 22.24
CA ILE A 7 4.58 -0.87 20.81
C ILE A 7 3.96 0.50 20.50
N VAL A 8 4.56 1.25 19.59
CA VAL A 8 4.13 2.58 19.18
C VAL A 8 3.47 2.50 17.81
N GLY A 9 2.17 2.80 17.75
CA GLY A 9 1.31 2.66 16.58
C GLY A 9 0.52 1.35 16.60
N GLY A 10 -0.80 1.46 16.56
CA GLY A 10 -1.75 0.36 16.81
C GLY A 10 -2.52 -0.12 15.59
N VAL A 11 -2.18 0.31 14.36
CA VAL A 11 -2.97 -0.08 13.18
C VAL A 11 -2.44 -1.40 12.58
N GLY A 12 -2.01 -1.46 11.34
CA GLY A 12 -1.69 -2.70 10.63
C GLY A 12 -0.55 -3.50 11.27
N GLY A 13 0.65 -2.94 11.27
CA GLY A 13 1.85 -3.60 11.77
C GLY A 13 1.84 -3.78 13.29
N GLY A 14 1.53 -2.71 14.04
CA GLY A 14 1.61 -2.71 15.50
C GLY A 14 0.59 -3.64 16.17
N ALA A 15 -0.66 -3.61 15.76
CA ALA A 15 -1.66 -4.56 16.26
C ALA A 15 -1.29 -6.00 15.90
N THR A 16 -0.75 -6.23 14.69
CA THR A 16 -0.33 -7.57 14.27
C THR A 16 0.84 -8.08 15.09
N VAL A 17 1.87 -7.26 15.35
CA VAL A 17 3.03 -7.69 16.15
C VAL A 17 2.65 -7.93 17.60
N ALA A 18 1.77 -7.11 18.21
CA ALA A 18 1.25 -7.34 19.55
C ALA A 18 0.55 -8.71 19.65
N ALA A 19 -0.34 -8.99 18.72
CA ALA A 19 -1.05 -10.27 18.66
C ALA A 19 -0.09 -11.46 18.42
N GLN A 20 0.93 -11.29 17.58
CA GLN A 20 1.89 -12.34 17.27
C GLN A 20 2.83 -12.62 18.44
N ILE A 21 3.32 -11.59 19.11
CA ILE A 21 4.15 -11.76 20.33
C ILE A 21 3.35 -12.51 21.38
N ARG A 22 2.10 -12.17 21.63
CA ARG A 22 1.27 -12.87 22.62
C ARG A 22 1.08 -14.36 22.32
N ARG A 23 1.03 -14.75 21.04
CA ARG A 23 0.96 -16.16 20.64
C ARG A 23 2.24 -16.92 20.96
N GLU A 24 3.40 -16.26 20.85
CA GLU A 24 4.71 -16.83 21.08
C GLU A 24 5.15 -16.74 22.57
N ASP A 25 4.78 -15.63 23.26
CA ASP A 25 5.10 -15.36 24.66
C ASP A 25 3.84 -14.98 25.43
N ARG A 26 3.33 -15.95 26.20
CA ARG A 26 2.11 -15.79 27.02
C ARG A 26 2.30 -14.87 28.23
N ASN A 27 3.54 -14.67 28.66
CA ASN A 27 3.87 -13.99 29.91
C ASN A 27 4.35 -12.55 29.70
N ALA A 28 4.72 -12.14 28.48
CA ALA A 28 5.18 -10.79 28.22
C ALA A 28 4.15 -9.74 28.66
N GLU A 29 4.60 -8.66 29.27
CA GLU A 29 3.82 -7.45 29.48
C GLU A 29 3.85 -6.65 28.16
N ILE A 30 2.71 -6.49 27.50
CA ILE A 30 2.60 -5.82 26.21
C ILE A 30 1.74 -4.58 26.36
N VAL A 31 2.29 -3.42 26.05
CA VAL A 31 1.55 -2.14 26.01
C VAL A 31 1.59 -1.59 24.60
N LEU A 32 0.45 -1.27 24.05
CA LEU A 32 0.27 -0.72 22.72
C LEU A 32 -0.24 0.72 22.81
N PHE A 33 0.51 1.67 22.27
CA PHE A 33 0.17 3.09 22.23
C PHE A 33 -0.28 3.48 20.83
N ASP A 34 -1.36 4.22 20.73
CA ASP A 34 -1.74 4.90 19.50
C ASP A 34 -2.19 6.34 19.80
N LYS A 35 -1.72 7.29 18.96
CA LYS A 35 -2.12 8.69 19.10
C LYS A 35 -3.56 8.96 18.70
N GLY A 36 -4.14 8.08 17.88
CA GLY A 36 -5.54 8.12 17.47
C GLY A 36 -6.44 7.32 18.39
N SER A 37 -7.74 7.51 18.22
CA SER A 37 -8.79 6.84 19.01
C SER A 37 -9.11 5.42 18.53
N HIS A 38 -8.48 4.94 17.45
CA HIS A 38 -8.79 3.65 16.84
C HIS A 38 -7.52 2.86 16.55
N ILE A 39 -7.52 1.58 16.93
CA ILE A 39 -6.49 0.62 16.57
C ILE A 39 -7.06 -0.45 15.62
N SER A 40 -6.16 -1.19 14.98
CA SER A 40 -6.51 -2.43 14.26
C SER A 40 -7.69 -2.27 13.28
N PHE A 41 -7.70 -1.17 12.53
CA PHE A 41 -8.71 -0.91 11.52
C PHE A 41 -8.19 -1.20 10.10
N SER A 42 -9.12 -1.36 9.17
CA SER A 42 -8.82 -1.66 7.77
C SER A 42 -8.77 -0.38 6.93
N ASN A 43 -7.56 0.18 6.73
CA ASN A 43 -7.36 1.35 5.87
C ASN A 43 -7.88 1.11 4.43
N CYS A 44 -7.59 -0.07 3.86
CA CYS A 44 -8.02 -0.42 2.51
C CYS A 44 -9.55 -0.57 2.37
N GLY A 45 -10.27 -0.67 3.47
CA GLY A 45 -11.75 -0.73 3.48
C GLY A 45 -12.41 0.64 3.43
N MET A 46 -11.69 1.72 3.74
CA MET A 46 -12.28 3.05 3.88
C MET A 46 -12.94 3.59 2.60
N PRO A 47 -12.32 3.50 1.40
CA PRO A 47 -12.99 3.90 0.16
C PRO A 47 -14.29 3.15 -0.09
N TYR A 48 -14.33 1.86 0.24
CA TYR A 48 -15.51 1.02 0.06
C TYR A 48 -16.64 1.31 1.07
N TYR A 49 -16.28 1.76 2.28
CA TYR A 49 -17.28 2.25 3.24
C TYR A 49 -17.85 3.60 2.81
N ILE A 50 -17.01 4.53 2.39
CA ILE A 50 -17.44 5.83 1.85
C ILE A 50 -18.38 5.63 0.67
N GLY A 51 -18.13 4.64 -0.19
CA GLY A 51 -18.96 4.28 -1.35
C GLY A 51 -20.17 3.37 -1.05
N ASP A 52 -20.55 3.18 0.21
CA ASP A 52 -21.65 2.33 0.66
C ASP A 52 -21.53 0.83 0.20
N VAL A 53 -20.34 0.37 -0.20
CA VAL A 53 -20.05 -1.04 -0.53
C VAL A 53 -19.88 -1.87 0.75
N VAL A 54 -19.21 -1.31 1.74
CA VAL A 54 -19.14 -1.85 3.10
C VAL A 54 -20.25 -1.19 3.91
N GLU A 55 -21.30 -1.93 4.22
CA GLU A 55 -22.52 -1.40 4.81
C GLU A 55 -22.33 -0.78 6.21
N LYS A 56 -21.42 -1.33 7.02
CA LYS A 56 -21.28 -0.93 8.43
C LYS A 56 -19.87 -0.52 8.75
N ARG A 57 -19.70 0.68 9.30
CA ARG A 57 -18.42 1.20 9.81
C ARG A 57 -17.72 0.20 10.73
N SER A 58 -18.49 -0.51 11.57
CA SER A 58 -17.96 -1.52 12.48
C SER A 58 -17.27 -2.71 11.81
N HIS A 59 -17.51 -2.95 10.52
CA HIS A 59 -16.81 -4.01 9.77
C HIS A 59 -15.35 -3.65 9.51
N LEU A 60 -15.00 -2.37 9.50
CA LEU A 60 -13.63 -1.90 9.35
C LEU A 60 -12.83 -1.88 10.65
N LEU A 61 -13.51 -1.96 11.80
CA LEU A 61 -12.94 -1.73 13.12
C LEU A 61 -12.80 -3.05 13.90
N PHE A 62 -11.69 -3.17 14.59
CA PHE A 62 -11.57 -4.16 15.67
C PHE A 62 -11.45 -3.39 16.99
N PRO A 63 -12.52 -3.31 17.80
CA PRO A 63 -12.55 -2.48 19.00
C PRO A 63 -11.41 -2.79 19.97
N GLU A 64 -10.79 -1.75 20.54
CA GLU A 64 -9.68 -1.85 21.48
C GLU A 64 -9.96 -2.81 22.64
N THR A 65 -11.16 -2.73 23.23
CA THR A 65 -11.59 -3.58 24.34
C THR A 65 -11.62 -5.07 23.97
N LYS A 66 -12.05 -5.38 22.73
CA LYS A 66 -11.99 -6.74 22.19
C LYS A 66 -10.55 -7.18 21.94
N PHE A 67 -9.71 -6.28 21.41
CA PHE A 67 -8.31 -6.57 21.14
C PHE A 67 -7.55 -6.83 22.46
N SER A 68 -7.70 -5.93 23.42
CA SER A 68 -7.11 -6.03 24.75
C SER A 68 -7.48 -7.35 25.45
N LYS A 69 -8.79 -7.66 25.50
CA LYS A 69 -9.28 -8.90 26.10
C LYS A 69 -8.77 -10.15 25.36
N LYS A 70 -8.79 -10.15 24.03
CA LYS A 70 -8.43 -11.32 23.22
C LYS A 70 -6.94 -11.65 23.29
N TYR A 71 -6.10 -10.61 23.32
CA TYR A 71 -4.65 -10.77 23.27
C TYR A 71 -3.93 -10.44 24.58
N ASN A 72 -4.66 -10.08 25.63
CA ASN A 72 -4.09 -9.65 26.92
C ASN A 72 -3.01 -8.57 26.70
N VAL A 73 -3.37 -7.48 26.00
CA VAL A 73 -2.53 -6.33 25.69
C VAL A 73 -3.12 -5.10 26.36
N ASP A 74 -2.31 -4.32 27.07
CA ASP A 74 -2.70 -3.00 27.56
C ASP A 74 -2.70 -2.03 26.36
N VAL A 75 -3.89 -1.62 25.93
CA VAL A 75 -4.08 -0.71 24.78
C VAL A 75 -4.37 0.69 25.28
N ARG A 76 -3.57 1.64 24.87
CA ARG A 76 -3.68 3.06 25.22
C ARG A 76 -3.84 3.91 23.96
N THR A 77 -5.08 4.14 23.56
CA THR A 77 -5.46 5.08 22.51
C THR A 77 -5.36 6.53 23.02
N ASP A 78 -5.47 7.49 22.11
CA ASP A 78 -5.36 8.94 22.42
C ASP A 78 -4.10 9.26 23.23
N THR A 79 -3.03 8.48 23.00
CA THR A 79 -1.77 8.54 23.72
C THR A 79 -0.62 8.62 22.73
N GLU A 80 -0.06 9.82 22.57
CA GLU A 80 1.07 10.05 21.68
C GLU A 80 2.39 9.78 22.40
N VAL A 81 3.23 8.95 21.80
CA VAL A 81 4.64 8.83 22.22
C VAL A 81 5.42 9.95 21.54
N ILE A 82 5.94 10.88 22.36
CA ILE A 82 6.59 12.11 21.89
C ILE A 82 8.11 12.07 21.94
N SER A 83 8.72 11.18 22.72
CA SER A 83 10.17 11.00 22.74
C SER A 83 10.59 9.62 23.21
N ILE A 84 11.84 9.24 22.91
CA ILE A 84 12.49 7.99 23.34
C ILE A 84 13.84 8.36 23.97
N ASP A 85 14.02 8.00 25.25
CA ASP A 85 15.32 8.03 25.95
C ASP A 85 15.91 6.62 25.88
N ARG A 86 16.87 6.41 24.98
CA ARG A 86 17.48 5.11 24.73
C ARG A 86 18.37 4.65 25.88
N ASP A 87 19.03 5.58 26.56
CA ASP A 87 19.96 5.27 27.66
C ASP A 87 19.19 4.77 28.89
N LYS A 88 18.04 5.39 29.19
CA LYS A 88 17.15 4.96 30.26
C LYS A 88 16.17 3.87 29.87
N LYS A 89 16.08 3.52 28.56
CA LYS A 89 15.06 2.64 27.98
C LYS A 89 13.65 3.07 28.39
N GLN A 90 13.33 4.33 28.13
CA GLN A 90 12.04 4.94 28.45
C GLN A 90 11.48 5.70 27.24
N ILE A 91 10.16 5.70 27.15
CA ILE A 91 9.44 6.62 26.26
C ILE A 91 8.72 7.67 27.09
N THR A 92 8.47 8.84 26.50
CA THR A 92 7.56 9.85 27.04
C THR A 92 6.26 9.79 26.28
N CYS A 93 5.17 9.60 27.01
CA CYS A 93 3.81 9.55 26.51
C CYS A 93 3.07 10.82 26.87
N LYS A 94 2.27 11.34 25.93
CA LYS A 94 1.41 12.52 26.11
C LYS A 94 -0.04 12.15 25.83
N THR A 95 -0.92 12.43 26.76
CA THR A 95 -2.37 12.42 26.60
C THR A 95 -2.90 13.85 26.63
N GLU A 96 -4.20 14.07 26.48
CA GLU A 96 -4.81 15.38 26.62
C GLU A 96 -4.52 16.03 27.99
N SER A 97 -4.52 15.24 29.06
CA SER A 97 -4.44 15.72 30.44
C SER A 97 -3.07 15.51 31.11
N ASN A 98 -2.19 14.69 30.57
CA ASN A 98 -0.98 14.28 31.27
C ASN A 98 0.18 13.95 30.33
N THR A 99 1.41 14.10 30.87
CA THR A 99 2.65 13.60 30.26
C THR A 99 3.36 12.73 31.26
N TYR A 100 3.73 11.50 30.87
CA TYR A 100 4.38 10.54 31.75
C TYR A 100 5.44 9.71 31.03
N ALA A 101 6.36 9.12 31.77
CA ALA A 101 7.37 8.22 31.24
C ALA A 101 6.97 6.75 31.45
N GLU A 102 7.32 5.88 30.49
CA GLU A 102 7.10 4.44 30.54
C GLU A 102 8.39 3.71 30.15
N GLY A 103 8.85 2.78 30.99
CA GLY A 103 10.07 2.00 30.73
C GLY A 103 9.81 0.75 29.90
N TYR A 104 10.82 0.27 29.16
CA TYR A 104 10.73 -0.94 28.33
C TYR A 104 11.98 -1.82 28.42
N ASP A 105 11.79 -3.12 28.17
CA ASP A 105 12.88 -4.03 27.82
C ASP A 105 13.06 -4.08 26.29
N THR A 106 11.94 -3.97 25.55
CA THR A 106 11.90 -3.93 24.10
C THR A 106 10.90 -2.86 23.63
N LEU A 107 11.31 -2.05 22.67
CA LEU A 107 10.46 -1.07 22.02
C LEU A 107 10.25 -1.44 20.53
N ILE A 108 9.01 -1.37 20.08
CA ILE A 108 8.66 -1.64 18.68
C ILE A 108 7.99 -0.41 18.08
N LEU A 109 8.60 0.15 17.04
CA LEU A 109 8.12 1.30 16.32
C LEU A 109 7.30 0.87 15.10
N ALA A 110 6.02 1.14 15.11
CA ALA A 110 5.09 0.93 14.01
C ALA A 110 4.31 2.22 13.68
N PRO A 111 4.99 3.38 13.56
CA PRO A 111 4.33 4.68 13.47
C PRO A 111 3.63 4.90 12.12
N GLY A 112 3.80 3.99 11.17
CA GLY A 112 3.19 4.03 9.85
C GLY A 112 3.65 5.22 9.00
N ALA A 113 2.73 5.74 8.21
CA ALA A 113 2.91 6.91 7.37
C ALA A 113 1.76 7.91 7.61
N SER A 114 1.87 9.09 7.04
CA SER A 114 0.82 10.12 7.04
C SER A 114 0.51 10.54 5.61
N ALA A 115 -0.74 10.88 5.33
CA ALA A 115 -1.12 11.45 4.05
C ALA A 115 -0.36 12.78 3.82
N VAL A 116 0.10 12.98 2.60
CA VAL A 116 0.74 14.23 2.21
C VAL A 116 -0.34 15.25 1.90
N MET A 117 -0.35 16.35 2.65
CA MET A 117 -1.08 17.57 2.30
C MET A 117 -0.06 18.58 1.75
N PRO A 118 -0.10 18.89 0.44
CA PRO A 118 0.85 19.82 -0.15
C PRO A 118 0.54 21.24 0.26
N ASP A 119 1.56 22.08 0.30
CA ASP A 119 1.40 23.53 0.53
C ASP A 119 0.87 24.18 -0.76
N ILE A 120 -0.45 24.25 -0.87
CA ILE A 120 -1.18 24.84 -2.01
C ILE A 120 -2.06 25.97 -1.45
N LYS A 121 -1.99 27.14 -2.07
CA LYS A 121 -2.81 28.29 -1.67
C LYS A 121 -4.30 27.92 -1.64
N GLY A 122 -4.95 28.12 -0.49
CA GLY A 122 -6.39 27.89 -0.30
C GLY A 122 -6.78 26.43 -0.09
N ILE A 123 -5.81 25.53 0.20
CA ILE A 123 -6.10 24.13 0.48
C ILE A 123 -6.84 23.93 1.81
N ASP A 124 -6.59 24.80 2.77
CA ASP A 124 -7.30 24.82 4.07
C ASP A 124 -8.72 25.38 3.86
N ASN A 125 -9.65 24.52 3.57
CA ASN A 125 -11.06 24.84 3.35
C ASN A 125 -11.94 23.64 3.75
N ASP A 126 -13.24 23.87 3.90
CA ASP A 126 -14.20 22.88 4.43
C ASP A 126 -14.57 21.74 3.45
N LYS A 127 -13.99 21.73 2.23
CA LYS A 127 -14.33 20.79 1.15
C LYS A 127 -13.16 19.89 0.75
N THR A 128 -11.98 20.11 1.33
CA THR A 128 -10.75 19.39 0.94
C THR A 128 -10.29 18.46 2.04
N PHE A 129 -10.24 17.16 1.74
CA PHE A 129 -9.99 16.09 2.71
C PHE A 129 -8.85 15.19 2.25
N PRO A 130 -7.93 14.79 3.14
CA PRO A 130 -7.10 13.58 2.96
C PRO A 130 -7.95 12.33 3.23
N LEU A 131 -7.39 11.15 2.92
CA LEU A 131 -7.96 9.87 3.36
C LEU A 131 -6.83 8.94 3.84
N HIS A 132 -6.72 8.78 5.14
CA HIS A 132 -5.69 7.93 5.75
C HIS A 132 -6.13 7.32 7.08
N THR A 133 -6.95 7.99 7.84
CA THR A 133 -7.41 7.59 9.19
C THR A 133 -8.92 7.40 9.23
N ILE A 134 -9.41 6.82 10.32
CA ILE A 134 -10.87 6.69 10.54
C ILE A 134 -11.55 8.05 10.66
N PRO A 135 -11.02 9.05 11.38
CA PRO A 135 -11.56 10.40 11.33
C PRO A 135 -11.69 10.97 9.91
N ASP A 136 -10.64 10.87 9.06
CA ASP A 136 -10.72 11.33 7.67
C ASP A 136 -11.89 10.68 6.91
N MET A 137 -12.05 9.38 7.09
CA MET A 137 -13.15 8.62 6.47
C MET A 137 -14.52 9.12 6.97
N ASP A 138 -14.66 9.31 8.28
CA ASP A 138 -15.91 9.80 8.90
C ASP A 138 -16.24 11.22 8.45
N ASP A 139 -15.24 12.08 8.31
CA ASP A 139 -15.40 13.47 7.84
C ASP A 139 -15.88 13.49 6.37
N ILE A 140 -15.25 12.72 5.48
CA ILE A 140 -15.68 12.59 4.09
C ILE A 140 -17.10 12.03 4.00
N TYR A 141 -17.38 10.95 4.73
CA TYR A 141 -18.70 10.32 4.74
C TYR A 141 -19.78 11.29 5.24
N SER A 142 -19.51 11.98 6.35
CA SER A 142 -20.42 12.97 6.92
C SER A 142 -20.63 14.15 5.97
N TYR A 143 -19.56 14.64 5.33
CA TYR A 143 -19.67 15.70 4.33
C TYR A 143 -20.57 15.30 3.17
N ILE A 144 -20.41 14.10 2.63
CA ILE A 144 -21.26 13.57 1.54
C ILE A 144 -22.73 13.50 1.97
N LYS A 145 -23.01 12.95 3.15
CA LYS A 145 -24.40 12.78 3.63
C LYS A 145 -25.08 14.11 3.96
N ASN A 146 -24.35 15.08 4.50
CA ASN A 146 -24.91 16.36 4.94
C ASN A 146 -25.03 17.40 3.82
N ASN A 147 -24.10 17.40 2.86
CA ASN A 147 -24.01 18.44 1.84
C ASN A 147 -24.49 17.98 0.45
N GLY A 148 -24.60 16.68 0.20
CA GLY A 148 -25.07 16.10 -1.05
C GLY A 148 -24.27 16.57 -2.29
N PRO A 149 -22.91 16.49 -2.27
CA PRO A 149 -22.09 16.95 -3.39
C PRO A 149 -22.49 16.23 -4.70
N LYS A 150 -22.32 16.90 -5.84
CA LYS A 150 -22.58 16.33 -7.16
C LYS A 150 -21.31 16.10 -7.95
N THR A 151 -20.25 16.80 -7.61
CA THR A 151 -18.95 16.75 -8.27
C THR A 151 -17.86 16.49 -7.26
N VAL A 152 -16.83 15.74 -7.66
CA VAL A 152 -15.62 15.52 -6.85
C VAL A 152 -14.37 15.65 -7.69
N ALA A 153 -13.40 16.40 -7.19
CA ALA A 153 -12.03 16.42 -7.70
C ALA A 153 -11.14 15.54 -6.83
N ILE A 154 -10.42 14.61 -7.45
CA ILE A 154 -9.51 13.68 -6.78
C ILE A 154 -8.11 13.99 -7.28
N THR A 155 -7.24 14.44 -6.38
CA THR A 155 -5.86 14.76 -6.71
C THR A 155 -4.97 13.58 -6.38
N GLY A 156 -4.39 12.99 -7.43
CA GLY A 156 -3.57 11.79 -7.38
C GLY A 156 -4.28 10.56 -7.97
N ALA A 157 -3.64 9.96 -8.97
CA ALA A 157 -4.11 8.77 -9.70
C ALA A 157 -3.40 7.48 -9.21
N GLY A 158 -3.12 7.39 -7.91
CA GLY A 158 -2.60 6.20 -7.22
C GLY A 158 -3.72 5.29 -6.71
N PHE A 159 -3.38 4.33 -5.85
CA PHE A 159 -4.33 3.36 -5.27
C PHE A 159 -5.56 4.04 -4.65
N ILE A 160 -5.34 4.92 -3.68
CA ILE A 160 -6.42 5.59 -2.93
C ILE A 160 -7.29 6.43 -3.88
N GLY A 161 -6.64 7.24 -4.75
CA GLY A 161 -7.37 8.13 -5.65
C GLY A 161 -8.25 7.37 -6.65
N LEU A 162 -7.77 6.27 -7.19
CA LEU A 162 -8.52 5.44 -8.13
C LEU A 162 -9.68 4.70 -7.45
N GLU A 163 -9.46 4.12 -6.26
CA GLU A 163 -10.52 3.48 -5.48
C GLU A 163 -11.58 4.49 -5.02
N MET A 164 -11.17 5.71 -4.65
CA MET A 164 -12.12 6.79 -4.33
C MET A 164 -12.93 7.21 -5.56
N ALA A 165 -12.31 7.32 -6.75
CA ALA A 165 -13.01 7.66 -7.97
C ALA A 165 -14.11 6.65 -8.30
N GLU A 166 -13.82 5.34 -8.22
CA GLU A 166 -14.80 4.29 -8.41
C GLU A 166 -15.95 4.40 -7.39
N ASN A 167 -15.61 4.50 -6.11
CA ASN A 167 -16.61 4.42 -5.04
C ASN A 167 -17.48 5.68 -5.00
N LEU A 168 -16.94 6.87 -5.24
CA LEU A 168 -17.72 8.11 -5.33
C LEU A 168 -18.55 8.16 -6.62
N HIS A 169 -18.05 7.61 -7.72
CA HIS A 169 -18.82 7.46 -8.96
C HIS A 169 -20.05 6.56 -8.75
N LYS A 170 -19.90 5.45 -8.01
CA LYS A 170 -21.04 4.56 -7.66
C LYS A 170 -22.11 5.26 -6.83
N LEU A 171 -21.76 6.27 -6.04
CA LEU A 171 -22.70 7.15 -5.33
C LEU A 171 -23.36 8.20 -6.24
N GLY A 172 -22.98 8.23 -7.53
CA GLY A 172 -23.55 9.17 -8.53
C GLY A 172 -22.82 10.51 -8.63
N LEU A 173 -21.64 10.67 -8.04
CA LEU A 173 -20.84 11.88 -8.20
C LEU A 173 -20.12 11.87 -9.55
N LYS A 174 -20.02 13.05 -10.18
CA LYS A 174 -19.15 13.24 -11.35
C LYS A 174 -17.71 13.40 -10.87
N CYS A 175 -16.86 12.44 -11.22
CA CYS A 175 -15.48 12.36 -10.75
C CYS A 175 -14.50 12.98 -11.76
N THR A 176 -13.56 13.79 -11.28
CA THR A 176 -12.43 14.31 -12.04
C THR A 176 -11.14 13.94 -11.30
N ILE A 177 -10.26 13.18 -11.96
CA ILE A 177 -8.92 12.85 -11.46
C ILE A 177 -7.93 13.89 -12.01
N ILE A 178 -7.04 14.40 -11.15
CA ILE A 178 -5.97 15.34 -11.50
C ILE A 178 -4.65 14.75 -11.03
N ASP A 179 -3.68 14.54 -11.92
CA ASP A 179 -2.36 14.05 -11.55
C ASP A 179 -1.25 14.76 -12.34
N ARG A 180 -0.16 15.09 -11.66
CA ARG A 180 1.04 15.70 -12.28
C ARG A 180 1.81 14.73 -13.18
N SER A 181 1.53 13.46 -13.11
CA SER A 181 2.19 12.42 -13.88
C SER A 181 1.59 12.30 -15.26
N ALA A 182 2.38 11.74 -16.18
CA ALA A 182 1.94 11.46 -17.56
C ALA A 182 1.00 10.25 -17.67
N GLN A 183 0.77 9.51 -16.57
CA GLN A 183 -0.10 8.33 -16.58
C GLN A 183 -0.80 8.16 -15.23
N VAL A 184 -1.92 7.47 -15.25
CA VAL A 184 -2.56 6.92 -14.04
C VAL A 184 -1.80 5.70 -13.55
N PHE A 185 -1.99 5.29 -12.31
CA PHE A 185 -1.52 4.03 -11.72
C PHE A 185 -0.05 3.67 -12.04
N LYS A 186 0.89 4.43 -11.53
CA LYS A 186 2.35 4.29 -11.75
C LYS A 186 2.95 2.93 -11.32
N ALA A 187 2.17 2.05 -10.69
CA ALA A 187 2.63 0.71 -10.35
C ALA A 187 2.89 -0.14 -11.61
N VAL A 188 2.16 0.11 -12.69
CA VAL A 188 2.36 -0.53 -14.01
C VAL A 188 3.01 0.43 -15.01
N ASP A 189 3.50 -0.11 -16.12
CA ASP A 189 4.04 0.67 -17.22
C ASP A 189 2.94 1.38 -18.02
N SER A 190 3.33 2.38 -18.81
CA SER A 190 2.40 3.26 -19.53
C SER A 190 1.47 2.54 -20.51
N ASP A 191 1.92 1.43 -21.09
CA ASP A 191 1.10 0.61 -22.00
C ASP A 191 -0.07 -0.08 -21.26
N LEU A 192 0.15 -0.59 -20.04
CA LEU A 192 -0.94 -1.13 -19.22
C LEU A 192 -1.77 -0.01 -18.57
N ALA A 193 -1.12 1.08 -18.14
CA ALA A 193 -1.81 2.24 -17.59
C ALA A 193 -2.80 2.88 -18.57
N ALA A 194 -2.52 2.81 -19.88
CA ALA A 194 -3.44 3.28 -20.91
C ALA A 194 -4.79 2.54 -20.89
N HIS A 195 -4.80 1.23 -20.65
CA HIS A 195 -6.05 0.47 -20.50
C HIS A 195 -6.84 0.91 -19.26
N VAL A 196 -6.15 1.26 -18.16
CA VAL A 196 -6.78 1.79 -16.94
C VAL A 196 -7.40 3.14 -17.22
N GLN A 197 -6.68 4.04 -17.91
CA GLN A 197 -7.18 5.37 -18.25
C GLN A 197 -8.39 5.28 -19.17
N THR A 198 -8.30 4.51 -20.26
CA THR A 198 -9.42 4.30 -21.19
C THR A 198 -10.66 3.79 -20.45
N HIS A 199 -10.49 2.82 -19.55
CA HIS A 199 -11.60 2.27 -18.77
C HIS A 199 -12.25 3.30 -17.83
N LEU A 200 -11.46 4.16 -17.17
CA LEU A 200 -11.97 5.26 -16.35
C LEU A 200 -12.79 6.25 -17.19
N GLU A 201 -12.27 6.63 -18.37
CA GLU A 201 -12.93 7.56 -19.28
C GLU A 201 -14.24 6.97 -19.86
N GLU A 202 -14.26 5.68 -20.22
CA GLU A 202 -15.46 4.95 -20.62
C GLU A 202 -16.53 4.88 -19.53
N LYS A 203 -16.13 4.84 -18.27
CA LYS A 203 -17.04 4.93 -17.11
C LYS A 203 -17.47 6.37 -16.80
N GLY A 204 -16.99 7.38 -17.56
CA GLY A 204 -17.35 8.80 -17.40
C GLY A 204 -16.53 9.55 -16.35
N VAL A 205 -15.41 9.01 -15.89
CA VAL A 205 -14.46 9.71 -15.03
C VAL A 205 -13.58 10.60 -15.90
N GLN A 206 -13.51 11.91 -15.61
CA GLN A 206 -12.60 12.83 -16.30
C GLN A 206 -11.18 12.65 -15.75
N VAL A 207 -10.17 12.68 -16.65
CA VAL A 207 -8.76 12.50 -16.26
C VAL A 207 -7.91 13.64 -16.81
N HIS A 208 -7.26 14.40 -15.93
CA HIS A 208 -6.28 15.44 -16.24
C HIS A 208 -4.89 14.98 -15.78
N LEU A 209 -4.05 14.60 -16.73
CA LEU A 209 -2.66 14.21 -16.52
C LEU A 209 -1.70 15.32 -16.91
N ASN A 210 -0.42 15.20 -16.49
CA ASN A 210 0.61 16.23 -16.65
C ASN A 210 0.18 17.59 -16.09
N ASP A 211 -0.72 17.60 -15.11
CA ASP A 211 -1.26 18.82 -14.54
C ASP A 211 -1.39 18.69 -13.01
N GLY A 212 -1.36 19.78 -12.33
CA GLY A 212 -1.47 19.83 -10.87
C GLY A 212 -2.28 21.04 -10.44
N ILE A 213 -2.71 21.03 -9.19
CA ILE A 213 -3.42 22.17 -8.60
C ILE A 213 -2.40 23.23 -8.22
N ALA A 214 -2.61 24.46 -8.72
CA ALA A 214 -1.85 25.65 -8.37
C ALA A 214 -2.46 26.39 -7.17
N ALA A 215 -3.80 26.44 -7.10
CA ALA A 215 -4.52 27.11 -6.01
C ALA A 215 -5.98 26.62 -5.93
N PHE A 216 -6.57 26.83 -4.76
CA PHE A 216 -8.01 26.76 -4.54
C PHE A 216 -8.57 28.17 -4.33
N SER A 217 -9.79 28.42 -4.81
CA SER A 217 -10.57 29.63 -4.51
C SER A 217 -12.02 29.27 -4.20
N ASP A 218 -12.83 30.26 -3.87
CA ASP A 218 -14.27 30.12 -3.58
C ASP A 218 -14.56 29.04 -2.53
N ASN A 219 -13.78 29.07 -1.44
CA ASN A 219 -13.81 28.08 -0.37
C ASN A 219 -13.71 26.62 -0.90
N GLY A 220 -12.71 26.37 -1.76
CA GLY A 220 -12.39 25.04 -2.29
C GLY A 220 -13.28 24.58 -3.46
N THR A 221 -14.25 25.40 -3.93
CA THR A 221 -15.12 25.02 -5.05
C THR A 221 -14.44 25.15 -6.41
N THR A 222 -13.45 26.03 -6.54
CA THR A 222 -12.73 26.27 -7.79
C THR A 222 -11.27 25.87 -7.63
N LEU A 223 -10.83 24.90 -8.41
CA LEU A 223 -9.45 24.44 -8.50
C LEU A 223 -8.79 25.06 -9.72
N HIS A 224 -7.74 25.82 -9.51
CA HIS A 224 -6.90 26.38 -10.58
C HIS A 224 -5.76 25.42 -10.86
N LEU A 225 -5.64 24.95 -12.11
CA LEU A 225 -4.60 24.03 -12.52
C LEU A 225 -3.37 24.76 -13.03
N ASN A 226 -2.20 24.12 -13.00
CA ASN A 226 -0.95 24.69 -13.52
C ASN A 226 -1.00 25.01 -15.01
N SER A 227 -1.84 24.30 -15.78
CA SER A 227 -2.09 24.57 -17.20
C SER A 227 -2.92 25.85 -17.47
N GLY A 228 -3.44 26.50 -16.42
CA GLY A 228 -4.37 27.62 -16.51
C GLY A 228 -5.84 27.20 -16.64
N LYS A 229 -6.15 25.90 -16.71
CA LYS A 229 -7.53 25.40 -16.67
C LYS A 229 -8.10 25.52 -15.26
N THR A 230 -9.44 25.50 -15.19
CA THR A 230 -10.16 25.43 -13.90
C THR A 230 -11.04 24.20 -13.85
N VAL A 231 -11.15 23.62 -12.65
CA VAL A 231 -12.06 22.51 -12.33
C VAL A 231 -12.98 23.00 -11.22
N HIS A 232 -14.29 22.81 -11.36
CA HIS A 232 -15.26 23.09 -10.30
C HIS A 232 -15.63 21.79 -9.60
N SER A 233 -15.63 21.83 -8.26
CA SER A 233 -15.85 20.66 -7.43
C SER A 233 -16.57 21.03 -6.13
N ASP A 234 -17.52 20.17 -5.72
CA ASP A 234 -18.22 20.31 -4.44
C ASP A 234 -17.45 19.60 -3.30
N LEU A 235 -16.56 18.65 -3.65
CA LEU A 235 -15.75 17.85 -2.73
C LEU A 235 -14.37 17.62 -3.34
N ASN A 236 -13.30 17.76 -2.54
CA ASN A 236 -11.95 17.51 -2.99
C ASN A 236 -11.28 16.43 -2.13
N ILE A 237 -10.69 15.43 -2.78
CA ILE A 237 -9.93 14.36 -2.12
C ILE A 237 -8.46 14.49 -2.48
N MET A 238 -7.60 14.62 -1.46
CA MET A 238 -6.16 14.69 -1.63
C MET A 238 -5.52 13.31 -1.43
N ALA A 239 -5.13 12.67 -2.54
CA ALA A 239 -4.52 11.35 -2.60
C ALA A 239 -3.13 11.37 -3.25
N VAL A 240 -2.32 12.39 -2.95
CA VAL A 240 -1.02 12.69 -3.59
C VAL A 240 0.16 11.90 -3.04
N GLY A 241 -0.09 10.95 -2.17
CA GLY A 241 0.89 10.05 -1.58
C GLY A 241 0.96 10.13 -0.07
N ILE A 242 1.90 9.37 0.48
CA ILE A 242 2.14 9.27 1.92
C ILE A 242 3.61 9.52 2.22
N LYS A 243 3.90 9.90 3.47
CA LYS A 243 5.26 10.10 3.98
C LYS A 243 5.45 9.23 5.23
N PRO A 244 6.53 8.43 5.31
CA PRO A 244 6.86 7.67 6.52
C PRO A 244 6.97 8.56 7.76
N ASN A 245 6.42 8.13 8.89
CA ASN A 245 6.48 8.84 10.16
C ASN A 245 7.81 8.49 10.87
N THR A 246 8.84 9.28 10.63
CA THR A 246 10.20 9.00 11.11
C THR A 246 10.69 9.97 12.17
N SER A 247 9.93 11.01 12.53
CA SER A 247 10.34 12.05 13.49
C SER A 247 10.81 11.47 14.83
N LEU A 248 10.01 10.56 15.41
CA LEU A 248 10.35 9.90 16.68
C LEU A 248 11.68 9.12 16.61
N ALA A 249 11.96 8.50 15.47
CA ALA A 249 13.23 7.78 15.25
C ALA A 249 14.41 8.77 15.07
N ILE A 250 14.19 9.88 14.35
CA ILE A 250 15.19 10.94 14.16
C ILE A 250 15.57 11.54 15.50
N ASP A 251 14.58 11.93 16.31
CA ASP A 251 14.77 12.59 17.60
C ASP A 251 15.45 11.64 18.61
N ALA A 252 15.28 10.33 18.45
CA ALA A 252 15.98 9.28 19.19
C ALA A 252 17.34 8.91 18.59
N PHE A 253 17.84 9.61 17.58
CA PHE A 253 19.11 9.32 16.89
C PHE A 253 19.19 7.90 16.32
N LEU A 254 18.07 7.34 15.86
CA LEU A 254 18.06 6.10 15.11
C LEU A 254 18.39 6.37 13.63
N THR A 255 19.11 5.44 13.01
CA THR A 255 19.57 5.60 11.63
C THR A 255 18.41 5.49 10.66
N LEU A 256 18.30 6.46 9.75
CA LEU A 256 17.45 6.33 8.57
C LEU A 256 18.24 5.73 7.40
N GLY A 257 17.54 5.03 6.52
CA GLY A 257 18.09 4.51 5.29
C GLY A 257 18.06 5.52 4.13
N SER A 258 18.50 5.07 2.96
CA SER A 258 18.58 5.89 1.75
C SER A 258 17.21 6.34 1.21
N THR A 259 16.14 5.64 1.59
CA THR A 259 14.76 6.00 1.24
C THR A 259 14.14 7.03 2.19
N GLY A 260 14.85 7.42 3.25
CA GLY A 260 14.35 8.30 4.31
C GLY A 260 13.47 7.60 5.36
N ALA A 261 13.29 6.29 5.26
CA ALA A 261 12.60 5.46 6.24
C ALA A 261 13.58 4.89 7.30
N ILE A 262 13.06 4.36 8.40
CA ILE A 262 13.87 3.79 9.50
C ILE A 262 14.63 2.57 8.97
N LYS A 263 15.96 2.59 9.10
CA LYS A 263 16.81 1.47 8.69
C LYS A 263 16.70 0.33 9.69
N VAL A 264 16.44 -0.87 9.20
CA VAL A 264 16.38 -2.10 10.01
C VAL A 264 17.22 -3.20 9.35
N ASN A 265 17.63 -4.18 10.17
CA ASN A 265 18.28 -5.40 9.69
C ASN A 265 17.22 -6.43 9.23
N GLU A 266 17.67 -7.63 8.85
CA GLU A 266 16.80 -8.73 8.42
C GLU A 266 15.86 -9.27 9.50
N TYR A 267 16.07 -8.89 10.76
CA TYR A 267 15.20 -9.22 11.89
C TYR A 267 14.29 -8.05 12.32
N MET A 268 14.22 -7.00 11.49
CA MET A 268 13.49 -5.76 11.78
C MET A 268 14.02 -4.97 12.98
N GLN A 269 15.26 -5.21 13.40
CA GLN A 269 15.92 -4.54 14.50
C GLN A 269 16.64 -3.29 13.96
N THR A 270 16.54 -2.18 14.65
CA THR A 270 17.27 -0.93 14.35
C THR A 270 18.76 -1.04 14.74
N ALA A 271 19.49 0.06 14.67
CA ALA A 271 20.86 0.12 15.21
C ALA A 271 20.90 -0.05 16.75
N ASP A 272 19.77 0.14 17.45
CA ASP A 272 19.64 -0.16 18.88
C ASP A 272 19.10 -1.58 19.06
N PRO A 273 19.80 -2.45 19.80
CA PRO A 273 19.41 -3.84 19.97
C PRO A 273 18.08 -4.05 20.73
N ASN A 274 17.59 -3.03 21.42
CA ASN A 274 16.32 -3.09 22.14
C ASN A 274 15.15 -2.46 21.34
N ILE A 275 15.41 -1.90 20.15
CA ILE A 275 14.41 -1.20 19.35
C ILE A 275 14.23 -1.87 17.99
N TYR A 276 13.01 -2.23 17.68
CA TYR A 276 12.57 -2.78 16.41
C TYR A 276 11.69 -1.76 15.68
N ALA A 277 11.56 -1.90 14.36
CA ALA A 277 10.60 -1.11 13.60
C ALA A 277 9.99 -1.94 12.46
N LEU A 278 8.74 -1.61 12.07
CA LEU A 278 8.02 -2.31 11.01
C LEU A 278 6.98 -1.43 10.31
N GLY A 279 6.46 -1.93 9.20
CA GLY A 279 5.39 -1.31 8.41
C GLY A 279 5.89 -0.21 7.49
N ASP A 280 5.04 0.79 7.23
CA ASP A 280 5.28 1.81 6.22
C ASP A 280 6.44 2.77 6.56
N ALA A 281 6.88 2.75 7.82
CA ALA A 281 7.96 3.61 8.30
C ALA A 281 9.36 3.03 8.09
N VAL A 282 9.51 1.79 7.60
CA VAL A 282 10.82 1.13 7.51
C VAL A 282 11.37 1.02 6.10
N GLU A 283 12.71 1.05 6.02
CA GLU A 283 13.47 0.66 4.84
C GLU A 283 13.91 -0.81 4.99
N THR A 284 13.60 -1.62 3.98
CA THR A 284 13.96 -3.02 3.92
C THR A 284 14.69 -3.34 2.62
N ARG A 285 14.97 -4.61 2.38
CA ARG A 285 15.63 -5.09 1.17
C ARG A 285 14.63 -5.31 0.04
N ASP A 286 14.98 -4.89 -1.17
CA ASP A 286 14.32 -5.34 -2.39
C ASP A 286 14.72 -6.78 -2.70
N LEU A 287 13.73 -7.65 -2.96
CA LEU A 287 13.99 -9.08 -3.19
C LEU A 287 14.64 -9.36 -4.54
N VAL A 288 14.46 -8.48 -5.52
CA VAL A 288 14.93 -8.66 -6.90
C VAL A 288 16.31 -8.06 -7.09
N MET A 289 16.48 -6.79 -6.69
CA MET A 289 17.69 -6.01 -6.98
C MET A 289 18.68 -5.94 -5.81
N ASP A 290 18.32 -6.49 -4.66
CA ASP A 290 19.14 -6.44 -3.45
C ASP A 290 19.51 -5.02 -2.99
N THR A 291 18.67 -4.06 -3.30
CA THR A 291 18.81 -2.65 -2.94
C THR A 291 17.87 -2.27 -1.79
N ALA A 292 18.04 -1.07 -1.25
CA ALA A 292 17.14 -0.52 -0.26
C ALA A 292 15.75 -0.22 -0.88
N ARG A 293 14.67 -0.58 -0.18
CA ARG A 293 13.30 -0.33 -0.61
C ARG A 293 12.37 -0.04 0.57
N SER A 294 11.51 0.96 0.43
CA SER A 294 10.40 1.20 1.34
C SER A 294 9.10 0.92 0.60
N ILE A 295 8.22 0.12 1.20
CA ILE A 295 6.95 -0.31 0.62
C ILE A 295 5.85 -0.21 1.69
N ALA A 296 4.87 0.64 1.44
CA ALA A 296 3.72 0.84 2.30
C ALA A 296 2.58 -0.10 1.87
N LEU A 297 2.66 -1.36 2.28
CA LEU A 297 1.67 -2.41 2.01
C LEU A 297 1.46 -3.27 3.26
N ALA A 298 0.22 -3.73 3.45
CA ALA A 298 -0.17 -4.52 4.60
C ALA A 298 0.56 -5.88 4.67
N SER A 299 0.71 -6.59 3.55
CA SER A 299 1.34 -7.92 3.52
C SER A 299 2.80 -7.92 4.01
N PRO A 300 3.70 -7.01 3.56
CA PRO A 300 5.01 -6.83 4.15
C PRO A 300 4.98 -6.55 5.66
N ALA A 301 4.12 -5.62 6.11
CA ALA A 301 4.01 -5.28 7.53
C ALA A 301 3.61 -6.47 8.40
N HIS A 302 2.66 -7.29 7.96
CA HIS A 302 2.25 -8.52 8.65
C HIS A 302 3.39 -9.55 8.71
N ARG A 303 4.17 -9.70 7.63
CA ARG A 303 5.33 -10.59 7.62
C ARG A 303 6.43 -10.09 8.55
N GLN A 304 6.70 -8.79 8.57
CA GLN A 304 7.64 -8.15 9.47
C GLN A 304 7.25 -8.35 10.95
N ALA A 305 5.96 -8.25 11.26
CA ALA A 305 5.43 -8.52 12.60
C ALA A 305 5.74 -9.95 13.08
N TYR A 306 5.59 -10.95 12.19
CA TYR A 306 5.98 -12.33 12.48
C TYR A 306 7.49 -12.45 12.71
N ILE A 307 8.32 -11.79 11.92
CA ILE A 307 9.79 -11.79 12.05
C ILE A 307 10.20 -11.27 13.43
N ILE A 308 9.65 -10.13 13.87
CA ILE A 308 9.94 -9.55 15.19
C ILE A 308 9.55 -10.53 16.29
N ALA A 309 8.34 -11.06 16.28
CA ALA A 309 7.87 -11.98 17.31
C ALA A 309 8.73 -13.24 17.38
N SER A 310 9.11 -13.82 16.26
CA SER A 310 9.99 -14.98 16.19
C SER A 310 11.39 -14.66 16.71
N HIS A 311 11.95 -13.52 16.35
CA HIS A 311 13.28 -13.10 16.84
C HIS A 311 13.29 -12.89 18.35
N LEU A 312 12.26 -12.23 18.90
CA LEU A 312 12.10 -12.02 20.35
C LEU A 312 11.95 -13.33 21.13
N ASN A 313 11.53 -14.40 20.49
CA ASN A 313 11.39 -15.74 21.09
C ASN A 313 12.53 -16.70 20.76
N ASN A 314 13.70 -16.17 20.39
CA ASN A 314 14.90 -16.94 20.06
C ASN A 314 14.69 -17.97 18.92
N LYS A 315 13.79 -17.66 17.99
CA LYS A 315 13.52 -18.42 16.76
C LYS A 315 13.73 -17.52 15.54
N PRO A 316 14.96 -17.01 15.31
CA PRO A 316 15.21 -16.02 14.30
C PRO A 316 14.88 -16.55 12.90
N VAL A 317 14.03 -15.82 12.19
CA VAL A 317 13.70 -16.06 10.77
C VAL A 317 14.01 -14.76 10.04
N PRO A 318 14.94 -14.74 9.08
CA PRO A 318 15.29 -13.50 8.40
C PRO A 318 14.18 -13.04 7.42
N TYR A 319 13.98 -11.75 7.36
CA TYR A 319 13.16 -11.12 6.33
C TYR A 319 13.92 -11.09 5.01
N LYS A 320 13.41 -11.83 4.02
CA LYS A 320 14.10 -11.99 2.73
C LYS A 320 14.02 -10.75 1.85
N GLY A 321 13.13 -9.82 2.15
CA GLY A 321 12.84 -8.64 1.35
C GLY A 321 11.42 -8.60 0.81
N THR A 322 11.13 -7.58 0.01
CA THR A 322 9.82 -7.32 -0.56
C THR A 322 9.82 -7.28 -2.08
N LEU A 323 8.74 -7.73 -2.70
CA LEU A 323 8.46 -7.56 -4.14
C LEU A 323 7.60 -6.32 -4.41
N GLY A 324 6.87 -5.84 -3.41
CA GLY A 324 5.89 -4.78 -3.60
C GLY A 324 4.69 -5.21 -4.46
N THR A 325 4.28 -6.48 -4.35
CA THR A 325 3.13 -7.00 -5.09
C THR A 325 1.86 -6.29 -4.66
N SER A 326 1.17 -5.71 -5.63
CA SER A 326 -0.04 -4.91 -5.40
C SER A 326 -1.06 -5.13 -6.53
N ILE A 327 -2.33 -5.03 -6.17
CA ILE A 327 -3.46 -5.16 -7.10
C ILE A 327 -4.60 -4.26 -6.65
N ILE A 328 -5.30 -3.67 -7.62
CA ILE A 328 -6.56 -2.95 -7.39
C ILE A 328 -7.63 -3.43 -8.35
N LYS A 329 -8.87 -3.18 -7.98
CA LYS A 329 -10.02 -3.32 -8.86
C LYS A 329 -10.65 -1.94 -9.08
N LEU A 330 -10.91 -1.61 -10.34
CA LEU A 330 -11.56 -0.38 -10.77
C LEU A 330 -12.79 -0.75 -11.60
N PHE A 331 -13.97 -0.57 -11.04
CA PHE A 331 -15.22 -1.06 -11.60
C PHE A 331 -15.15 -2.57 -11.88
N ASP A 332 -15.01 -2.97 -13.12
CA ASP A 332 -14.87 -4.36 -13.56
C ASP A 332 -13.43 -4.71 -14.02
N LEU A 333 -12.55 -3.71 -14.18
CA LEU A 333 -11.15 -3.92 -14.53
C LEU A 333 -10.30 -4.18 -13.27
N SER A 334 -9.48 -5.23 -13.29
CA SER A 334 -8.42 -5.46 -12.29
C SER A 334 -7.05 -5.12 -12.89
N VAL A 335 -6.16 -4.55 -12.09
CA VAL A 335 -4.79 -4.26 -12.51
C VAL A 335 -3.82 -4.42 -11.35
N GLY A 336 -2.65 -5.03 -11.61
CA GLY A 336 -1.66 -5.23 -10.58
C GLY A 336 -0.25 -5.42 -11.12
N ALA A 337 0.72 -5.29 -10.21
CA ALA A 337 2.14 -5.42 -10.51
C ALA A 337 2.89 -6.13 -9.37
N THR A 338 4.02 -6.72 -9.70
CA THR A 338 4.96 -7.35 -8.76
C THR A 338 6.38 -7.14 -9.23
N GLY A 339 7.33 -6.91 -8.32
CA GLY A 339 8.72 -6.61 -8.64
C GLY A 339 8.91 -5.20 -9.20
N HIS A 340 9.61 -5.07 -10.31
CA HIS A 340 9.98 -3.81 -10.93
C HIS A 340 9.21 -3.54 -12.23
N ASN A 341 9.03 -2.26 -12.53
CA ASN A 341 8.53 -1.75 -13.82
C ASN A 341 9.66 -1.01 -14.57
N ARG A 342 9.41 -0.56 -15.80
CA ARG A 342 10.37 0.21 -16.62
C ARG A 342 10.98 1.38 -15.86
N THR A 343 10.15 2.17 -15.19
CA THR A 343 10.60 3.37 -14.47
C THR A 343 11.60 3.04 -13.38
N SER A 344 11.33 1.99 -12.59
CA SER A 344 12.22 1.58 -11.50
C SER A 344 13.52 0.95 -12.01
N LEU A 345 13.50 0.15 -13.07
CA LEU A 345 14.68 -0.43 -13.68
C LEU A 345 15.57 0.64 -14.33
N ASN A 346 14.97 1.56 -15.09
CA ASN A 346 15.69 2.68 -15.70
C ASN A 346 16.36 3.58 -14.66
N LYS A 347 15.67 3.86 -13.56
CA LYS A 347 16.24 4.64 -12.43
C LYS A 347 17.46 3.97 -11.81
N GLN A 348 17.51 2.64 -11.83
CA GLN A 348 18.64 1.86 -11.30
C GLN A 348 19.71 1.56 -12.36
N GLY A 349 19.55 2.00 -13.62
CA GLY A 349 20.47 1.75 -14.71
C GLY A 349 20.56 0.27 -15.12
N VAL A 350 19.51 -0.51 -14.87
CA VAL A 350 19.46 -1.95 -15.18
C VAL A 350 19.09 -2.16 -16.64
N THR A 351 19.87 -2.94 -17.37
CA THR A 351 19.50 -3.39 -18.72
C THR A 351 18.51 -4.55 -18.62
N TYR A 352 17.45 -4.48 -19.41
CA TYR A 352 16.39 -5.50 -19.41
C TYR A 352 15.77 -5.65 -20.79
N ARG A 353 15.11 -6.79 -20.99
CA ARG A 353 14.13 -7.00 -22.08
C ARG A 353 12.73 -7.10 -21.50
N GLU A 354 11.74 -7.00 -22.36
CA GLU A 354 10.33 -7.15 -21.98
C GLU A 354 9.57 -8.00 -22.97
N ALA A 355 8.54 -8.69 -22.48
CA ALA A 355 7.56 -9.37 -23.29
C ALA A 355 6.16 -9.02 -22.81
N SER A 356 5.27 -8.78 -23.76
CA SER A 356 3.85 -8.48 -23.49
C SER A 356 2.96 -9.44 -24.27
N LEU A 357 1.81 -9.71 -23.71
CA LEU A 357 0.80 -10.60 -24.28
C LEU A 357 -0.60 -10.01 -24.05
N GLU A 358 -1.38 -9.86 -25.13
CA GLU A 358 -2.83 -9.78 -25.05
C GLU A 358 -3.39 -11.19 -25.23
N ALA A 359 -4.22 -11.62 -24.30
CA ALA A 359 -4.83 -12.94 -24.26
C ALA A 359 -6.29 -12.83 -23.81
N TYR A 360 -6.91 -13.98 -23.61
CA TYR A 360 -8.20 -14.10 -22.95
C TYR A 360 -8.04 -14.80 -21.60
N SER A 361 -8.90 -14.45 -20.65
CA SER A 361 -8.85 -14.99 -19.28
C SER A 361 -8.95 -16.51 -19.24
N HIS A 362 -9.77 -17.10 -20.15
CA HIS A 362 -9.98 -18.52 -20.30
C HIS A 362 -10.41 -18.88 -21.73
N ALA A 363 -10.85 -20.11 -21.97
CA ALA A 363 -11.20 -20.59 -23.30
C ALA A 363 -12.32 -19.76 -23.95
N ARG A 364 -12.08 -19.20 -25.14
CA ARG A 364 -12.98 -18.24 -25.80
C ARG A 364 -14.37 -18.78 -26.12
N TYR A 365 -14.52 -20.08 -26.27
CA TYR A 365 -15.82 -20.72 -26.50
C TYR A 365 -16.65 -20.86 -25.23
N PHE A 366 -16.04 -20.66 -24.05
CA PHE A 366 -16.74 -20.69 -22.77
C PHE A 366 -17.22 -19.27 -22.41
N PRO A 367 -18.48 -19.12 -21.93
CA PRO A 367 -19.05 -17.81 -21.62
C PRO A 367 -18.23 -17.03 -20.58
N GLY A 368 -18.17 -15.71 -20.72
CA GLY A 368 -17.51 -14.82 -19.79
C GLY A 368 -16.00 -14.67 -20.03
N SER A 369 -15.45 -15.25 -21.12
CA SER A 369 -14.05 -15.04 -21.49
C SER A 369 -13.81 -13.61 -21.92
N ASP A 370 -12.88 -12.94 -21.24
CA ASP A 370 -12.59 -11.53 -21.46
C ASP A 370 -11.09 -11.25 -21.61
N LYS A 371 -10.76 -10.03 -22.02
CA LYS A 371 -9.38 -9.64 -22.29
C LYS A 371 -8.51 -9.64 -21.05
N LEU A 372 -7.27 -10.07 -21.25
CA LEU A 372 -6.20 -10.12 -20.26
C LEU A 372 -4.90 -9.64 -20.90
N TRP A 373 -4.27 -8.66 -20.30
CA TRP A 373 -2.98 -8.13 -20.69
C TRP A 373 -1.94 -8.50 -19.65
N LEU A 374 -0.86 -9.12 -20.11
CA LEU A 374 0.25 -9.55 -19.27
C LEU A 374 1.54 -8.94 -19.79
N LYS A 375 2.46 -8.64 -18.87
CA LYS A 375 3.78 -8.15 -19.19
C LYS A 375 4.79 -8.63 -18.17
N ILE A 376 5.99 -8.97 -18.63
CA ILE A 376 7.15 -9.24 -17.79
C ILE A 376 8.37 -8.47 -18.28
N LEU A 377 9.22 -8.09 -17.33
CA LEU A 377 10.52 -7.47 -17.55
C LEU A 377 11.58 -8.43 -16.96
N PHE A 378 12.65 -8.67 -17.71
CA PHE A 378 13.62 -9.70 -17.35
C PHE A 378 15.05 -9.34 -17.82
N ASP A 379 16.04 -9.95 -17.19
CA ASP A 379 17.44 -9.84 -17.57
C ASP A 379 17.67 -10.34 -19.00
N GLU A 380 18.35 -9.55 -19.82
CA GLU A 380 18.54 -9.86 -21.24
C GLU A 380 19.42 -11.09 -21.51
N LYS A 381 20.26 -11.49 -20.52
CA LYS A 381 21.22 -12.60 -20.66
C LYS A 381 20.75 -13.86 -19.95
N THR A 382 20.29 -13.70 -18.70
CA THR A 382 19.95 -14.85 -17.85
C THR A 382 18.49 -15.22 -17.91
N GLY A 383 17.63 -14.32 -18.39
CA GLY A 383 16.19 -14.49 -18.35
C GLY A 383 15.56 -14.33 -16.95
N THR A 384 16.34 -13.94 -15.94
CA THR A 384 15.82 -13.70 -14.57
C THR A 384 14.71 -12.67 -14.59
N ILE A 385 13.54 -13.00 -14.02
CA ILE A 385 12.38 -12.13 -14.05
C ILE A 385 12.53 -11.01 -13.00
N TYR A 386 12.55 -9.77 -13.45
CA TYR A 386 12.65 -8.57 -12.62
C TYR A 386 11.28 -8.05 -12.16
N GLY A 387 10.26 -8.21 -12.99
CA GLY A 387 8.92 -7.74 -12.67
C GLY A 387 7.86 -8.31 -13.59
N GLY A 388 6.63 -8.26 -13.09
CA GLY A 388 5.45 -8.73 -13.80
C GLY A 388 4.26 -7.82 -13.58
N GLN A 389 3.43 -7.65 -14.59
CA GLN A 389 2.26 -6.80 -14.60
C GLN A 389 1.10 -7.53 -15.26
N ALA A 390 -0.10 -7.30 -14.76
CA ALA A 390 -1.31 -7.87 -15.30
C ALA A 390 -2.47 -6.87 -15.23
N ALA A 391 -3.28 -6.81 -16.28
CA ALA A 391 -4.53 -6.06 -16.32
C ALA A 391 -5.59 -6.88 -17.07
N GLY A 392 -6.87 -6.71 -16.72
CA GLY A 392 -7.95 -7.42 -17.38
C GLY A 392 -9.23 -7.49 -16.54
N PHE A 393 -10.25 -8.09 -17.10
CA PHE A 393 -11.56 -8.16 -16.46
C PHE A 393 -11.78 -9.43 -15.66
N ASP A 394 -10.96 -10.47 -15.92
CA ASP A 394 -10.98 -11.74 -15.18
C ASP A 394 -9.59 -12.39 -15.15
N GLY A 395 -9.28 -13.11 -14.06
CA GLY A 395 -8.08 -13.94 -13.88
C GLY A 395 -6.75 -13.18 -13.76
N VAL A 396 -6.77 -11.89 -13.46
CA VAL A 396 -5.59 -11.03 -13.21
C VAL A 396 -4.89 -11.45 -11.93
N ASP A 397 -5.64 -11.62 -10.85
CA ASP A 397 -5.16 -11.98 -9.52
C ASP A 397 -4.35 -13.28 -9.53
N LYS A 398 -4.89 -14.30 -10.18
CA LYS A 398 -4.25 -15.62 -10.30
C LYS A 398 -2.93 -15.54 -11.10
N ARG A 399 -2.88 -14.78 -12.21
CA ARG A 399 -1.65 -14.64 -13.02
C ARG A 399 -0.62 -13.79 -12.32
N LEU A 400 -1.06 -12.74 -11.62
CA LEU A 400 -0.17 -11.94 -10.78
C LEU A 400 0.43 -12.76 -9.63
N ALA A 401 -0.35 -13.63 -9.00
CA ALA A 401 0.14 -14.55 -7.97
C ALA A 401 1.20 -15.51 -8.51
N VAL A 402 0.99 -16.07 -9.72
CA VAL A 402 2.00 -16.93 -10.39
C VAL A 402 3.28 -16.13 -10.67
N LEU A 403 3.18 -14.92 -11.22
CA LEU A 403 4.35 -14.07 -11.49
C LEU A 403 5.10 -13.70 -10.19
N ALA A 404 4.39 -13.33 -9.14
CA ALA A 404 5.00 -13.03 -7.84
C ALA A 404 5.72 -14.27 -7.25
N THR A 405 5.14 -15.45 -7.39
CA THR A 405 5.74 -16.72 -6.97
C THR A 405 6.97 -17.05 -7.80
N ALA A 406 6.90 -16.89 -9.12
CA ALA A 406 8.02 -17.12 -10.04
C ALA A 406 9.22 -16.22 -9.69
N ILE A 407 9.00 -14.91 -9.48
CA ILE A 407 10.05 -13.96 -9.08
C ILE A 407 10.62 -14.34 -7.71
N HIS A 408 9.75 -14.66 -6.74
CA HIS A 408 10.20 -15.07 -5.40
C HIS A 408 11.06 -16.35 -5.44
N ALA A 409 10.69 -17.30 -6.28
CA ALA A 409 11.42 -18.55 -6.50
C ALA A 409 12.66 -18.37 -7.40
N LYS A 410 12.90 -17.16 -7.93
CA LYS A 410 13.99 -16.84 -8.86
C LYS A 410 13.92 -17.66 -10.16
N LEU A 411 12.71 -17.96 -10.64
CA LEU A 411 12.53 -18.56 -11.95
C LEU A 411 12.92 -17.57 -13.05
N THR A 412 13.32 -18.14 -14.19
CA THR A 412 13.63 -17.41 -15.41
C THR A 412 12.43 -17.42 -16.36
N VAL A 413 12.50 -16.65 -17.42
CA VAL A 413 11.49 -16.69 -18.48
C VAL A 413 11.40 -18.04 -19.18
N ALA A 414 12.48 -18.83 -19.19
CA ALA A 414 12.51 -20.16 -19.76
C ALA A 414 11.77 -21.21 -18.90
N ASP A 415 11.61 -20.95 -17.61
CA ASP A 415 10.88 -21.83 -16.70
C ASP A 415 9.36 -21.64 -16.81
N LEU A 416 8.88 -20.46 -17.23
CA LEU A 416 7.45 -20.17 -17.30
C LEU A 416 6.66 -21.11 -18.25
N PRO A 417 7.18 -21.52 -19.41
CA PRO A 417 6.54 -22.52 -20.28
C PRO A 417 6.35 -23.89 -19.63
N GLU A 418 7.25 -24.27 -18.70
CA GLU A 418 7.27 -25.58 -18.04
C GLU A 418 6.33 -25.66 -16.84
N LEU A 419 5.75 -24.52 -16.40
CA LEU A 419 4.80 -24.53 -15.29
C LEU A 419 3.53 -25.27 -15.67
N GLU A 420 3.22 -26.35 -14.96
CA GLU A 420 1.96 -27.07 -15.09
C GLU A 420 0.86 -26.33 -14.33
N LEU A 421 0.16 -25.45 -15.05
CA LEU A 421 -0.93 -24.64 -14.48
C LEU A 421 -2.28 -25.30 -14.74
N GLY A 422 -3.18 -25.20 -13.75
CA GLY A 422 -4.49 -25.84 -13.81
C GLY A 422 -5.34 -25.35 -14.99
N TYR A 423 -5.86 -26.29 -15.78
CA TYR A 423 -6.72 -26.04 -16.92
C TYR A 423 -8.08 -26.73 -16.78
N ALA A 424 -9.09 -25.91 -17.01
CA ALA A 424 -10.41 -26.32 -17.52
C ALA A 424 -11.01 -25.13 -18.27
N PRO A 425 -11.97 -25.29 -19.18
CA PRO A 425 -12.50 -24.21 -20.01
C PRO A 425 -12.91 -22.94 -19.25
N PRO A 426 -13.50 -23.00 -18.03
CA PRO A 426 -13.87 -21.81 -17.26
C PRO A 426 -12.68 -21.04 -16.64
N TYR A 427 -11.48 -21.63 -16.60
CA TYR A 427 -10.35 -21.10 -15.82
C TYR A 427 -9.16 -20.66 -16.66
N SER A 428 -8.91 -21.34 -17.79
CA SER A 428 -7.74 -21.06 -18.62
C SER A 428 -7.91 -21.63 -20.04
N THR A 429 -6.81 -21.66 -20.76
CA THR A 429 -6.57 -22.44 -21.98
C THR A 429 -5.54 -23.52 -21.69
N PRO A 430 -5.41 -24.58 -22.52
CA PRO A 430 -4.43 -25.66 -22.30
C PRO A 430 -2.98 -25.15 -22.12
N LYS A 431 -2.64 -24.07 -22.81
CA LYS A 431 -1.45 -23.25 -22.52
C LYS A 431 -1.94 -22.00 -21.81
N ASP A 432 -1.75 -21.90 -20.48
CA ASP A 432 -2.14 -20.70 -19.75
C ASP A 432 -1.44 -19.46 -20.35
N PRO A 433 -2.05 -18.29 -20.33
CA PRO A 433 -1.38 -17.03 -20.75
C PRO A 433 0.01 -16.83 -20.17
N ILE A 434 0.31 -17.32 -18.95
CA ILE A 434 1.67 -17.29 -18.36
C ILE A 434 2.64 -18.15 -19.19
N ASN A 435 2.24 -19.37 -19.59
CA ASN A 435 3.10 -20.21 -20.41
C ASN A 435 3.36 -19.55 -21.77
N VAL A 436 2.31 -18.98 -22.39
CA VAL A 436 2.44 -18.27 -23.69
C VAL A 436 3.38 -17.07 -23.56
N LEU A 437 3.25 -16.29 -22.47
CA LEU A 437 4.13 -15.17 -22.20
C LEU A 437 5.59 -15.62 -22.00
N GLY A 438 5.80 -16.76 -21.32
CA GLY A 438 7.10 -17.39 -21.15
C GLY A 438 7.76 -17.76 -22.48
N TYR A 439 7.04 -18.43 -23.40
CA TYR A 439 7.55 -18.72 -24.75
C TYR A 439 7.94 -17.45 -25.51
N LYS A 440 7.11 -16.40 -25.45
CA LYS A 440 7.42 -15.10 -26.09
C LYS A 440 8.65 -14.42 -25.52
N ALA A 441 8.87 -14.57 -24.22
CA ALA A 441 10.01 -13.97 -23.55
C ALA A 441 11.29 -14.78 -23.80
N ALA A 442 11.24 -16.11 -23.69
CA ALA A 442 12.38 -16.98 -23.94
C ALA A 442 12.92 -16.81 -25.38
N ALA A 443 12.05 -16.70 -26.38
CA ALA A 443 12.46 -16.42 -27.75
C ALA A 443 13.21 -15.10 -27.95
N LYS A 444 13.20 -14.21 -26.97
CA LYS A 444 13.98 -12.97 -27.00
C LYS A 444 15.36 -13.10 -26.35
N LEU A 445 15.66 -14.21 -25.66
CA LEU A 445 17.00 -14.46 -25.11
C LEU A 445 17.97 -14.90 -26.20
N ASP A 446 17.46 -15.63 -27.19
CA ASP A 446 18.27 -16.23 -28.27
C ASP A 446 18.60 -15.24 -29.40
N ASN A 447 18.14 -14.01 -29.33
CA ASN A 447 18.36 -12.92 -30.26
C ASN A 447 19.03 -11.71 -29.57
#